data_7b95d51407acc9b5c14a20b3aff95dba
#
_entry.id   7b95d51407acc9b5c14a20b3aff95dba
#
_cell.length_a   1.000
_cell.length_b   1.000
_cell.length_c   1.000
_cell.angle_alpha   90.00
_cell.angle_beta   90.00
_cell.angle_gamma   90.00
#
_symmetry.space_group_name_H-M   'P 1'
#
loop_
_entity.id
_entity.type
_entity.pdbx_description
1 polymer ?
#
loop_
_entity_poly.entity_id
_entity_poly.type
_entity_poly.pdbx_seq_one_letter_code
_entity_poly.pdbx_strand_id
1 'polypeptide(L)'
;MKIAYLDCFSGMSGDMFLGALVDAGISPDLLARMVEGLNLGARLEISKVNRSGISATKVDVFVHGEKELPREEWAAGEHLHGGVEHSHGHSHSNDFAHGHSHTQEVHAHQHQRESESSRTGVSALHQRDHAHGRGLKEIKALIAEATISERAKKTATAIFQALGAAEAKIHGVDIESVHFHEVGAVDAIVDIVGAAVGAEALGVDEIVCSPLNVGGGMVKCAHGEFPVPAPATVELLTEIPAYSSGIQKELVTPTGAAIVKTLATRFGAFPAMKIERSGYGAGTRDIAGHPNVVRVIVGEAVATDAASRGSTLAHTASEMITVLEANLDDLNPQVFGYVMERLLEEGALDVFGMPVQMKKNRPGTLLTVLCKPEDASRLTEIVFIETSTLGVRHREQQRQTLARKWVSVATPWGDVRMKIASMNGTITSYAPEYEDCRKIAAERQMPLKMVMQEAVRAYLKGGR
;
A
#
# COMPACT_ATOMS: atom_id res chain seq x y z
N MET A 1 10.35 -21.79 4.37
CA MET A 1 9.63 -20.65 4.97
C MET A 1 8.28 -20.54 4.28
N LYS A 2 7.19 -20.58 5.06
CA LYS A 2 5.84 -20.41 4.51
C LYS A 2 5.49 -18.94 4.41
N ILE A 3 4.98 -18.53 3.26
CA ILE A 3 4.60 -17.14 2.98
C ILE A 3 3.11 -17.09 2.64
N ALA A 4 2.41 -16.08 3.14
CA ALA A 4 1.15 -15.64 2.59
C ALA A 4 1.36 -14.34 1.80
N TYR A 5 0.76 -14.25 0.61
CA TYR A 5 0.68 -13.02 -0.15
C TYR A 5 -0.75 -12.51 -0.18
N LEU A 6 -0.94 -11.30 0.32
CA LEU A 6 -2.21 -10.58 0.25
C LEU A 6 -2.19 -9.71 -1.01
N ASP A 7 -3.07 -10.01 -1.94
CA ASP A 7 -3.23 -9.25 -3.17
C ASP A 7 -4.47 -8.36 -3.07
N CYS A 8 -4.24 -7.10 -2.78
CA CYS A 8 -5.26 -6.09 -2.48
C CYS A 8 -5.60 -5.24 -3.72
N PHE A 9 -5.63 -5.82 -4.92
CA PHE A 9 -5.89 -5.12 -6.17
C PHE A 9 -7.30 -4.48 -6.23
N SER A 10 -8.23 -4.99 -5.40
CA SER A 10 -9.58 -4.45 -5.21
C SER A 10 -9.79 -3.92 -3.79
N GLY A 11 -8.73 -3.52 -3.13
CA GLY A 11 -8.78 -3.01 -1.77
C GLY A 11 -8.78 -4.11 -0.70
N MET A 12 -9.26 -3.76 0.49
CA MET A 12 -9.25 -4.62 1.67
C MET A 12 -10.30 -4.17 2.69
N SER A 13 -11.14 -5.11 3.12
CA SER A 13 -12.03 -4.96 4.27
C SER A 13 -11.97 -6.20 5.15
N GLY A 14 -12.52 -6.15 6.35
CA GLY A 14 -12.44 -7.27 7.29
C GLY A 14 -13.17 -8.51 6.78
N ASP A 15 -14.39 -8.34 6.30
CA ASP A 15 -15.21 -9.42 5.72
C ASP A 15 -14.53 -10.08 4.50
N MET A 16 -13.88 -9.27 3.63
CA MET A 16 -13.10 -9.79 2.51
C MET A 16 -11.94 -10.66 2.99
N PHE A 17 -11.24 -10.24 4.04
CA PHE A 17 -10.12 -11.01 4.55
C PHE A 17 -10.59 -12.32 5.18
N LEU A 18 -11.65 -12.30 5.99
CA LEU A 18 -12.24 -13.51 6.54
C LEU A 18 -12.66 -14.50 5.44
N GLY A 19 -13.35 -13.99 4.41
CA GLY A 19 -13.74 -14.79 3.25
C GLY A 19 -12.55 -15.43 2.54
N ALA A 20 -11.46 -14.68 2.33
CA ALA A 20 -10.26 -15.18 1.70
C ALA A 20 -9.53 -16.25 2.56
N LEU A 21 -9.52 -16.08 3.89
CA LEU A 21 -8.98 -17.07 4.81
C LEU A 21 -9.74 -18.39 4.76
N VAL A 22 -11.07 -18.34 4.79
CA VAL A 22 -11.93 -19.53 4.67
C VAL A 22 -11.72 -20.20 3.33
N ASP A 23 -11.71 -19.43 2.24
CA ASP A 23 -11.49 -19.94 0.90
C ASP A 23 -10.10 -20.56 0.71
N ALA A 24 -9.10 -20.03 1.43
CA ALA A 24 -7.74 -20.59 1.51
C ALA A 24 -7.63 -21.82 2.44
N GLY A 25 -8.74 -22.31 3.00
CA GLY A 25 -8.81 -23.55 3.77
C GLY A 25 -8.75 -23.39 5.29
N ILE A 26 -8.98 -22.20 5.82
CA ILE A 26 -9.21 -22.04 7.27
C ILE A 26 -10.62 -22.56 7.58
N SER A 27 -10.72 -23.42 8.61
CA SER A 27 -12.00 -24.04 8.98
C SER A 27 -13.04 -22.98 9.37
N PRO A 28 -14.24 -23.00 8.76
CA PRO A 28 -15.39 -22.19 9.23
C PRO A 28 -15.72 -22.38 10.71
N ASP A 29 -15.60 -23.62 11.23
CA ASP A 29 -15.87 -23.94 12.63
C ASP A 29 -14.91 -23.24 13.60
N LEU A 30 -13.67 -22.94 13.15
CA LEU A 30 -12.72 -22.17 13.97
C LEU A 30 -13.25 -20.74 14.18
N LEU A 31 -13.73 -20.12 13.11
CA LEU A 31 -14.28 -18.77 13.17
C LEU A 31 -15.63 -18.75 13.92
N ALA A 32 -16.47 -19.76 13.74
CA ALA A 32 -17.73 -19.87 14.47
C ALA A 32 -17.49 -19.97 15.99
N ARG A 33 -16.60 -20.84 16.45
CA ARG A 33 -16.22 -20.94 17.87
C ARG A 33 -15.62 -19.65 18.42
N MET A 34 -14.84 -18.93 17.61
CA MET A 34 -14.30 -17.63 17.99
C MET A 34 -15.44 -16.63 18.24
N VAL A 35 -16.43 -16.54 17.34
CA VAL A 35 -17.57 -15.64 17.48
C VAL A 35 -18.42 -16.00 18.71
N GLU A 36 -18.70 -17.28 18.93
CA GLU A 36 -19.38 -17.75 20.14
C GLU A 36 -18.61 -17.33 21.41
N GLY A 37 -17.29 -17.45 21.40
CA GLY A 37 -16.43 -17.09 22.52
C GLY A 37 -16.34 -15.58 22.82
N LEU A 38 -16.83 -14.72 21.92
CA LEU A 38 -16.94 -13.29 22.14
C LEU A 38 -18.20 -12.88 22.93
N ASN A 39 -19.20 -13.76 23.05
CA ASN A 39 -20.48 -13.53 23.74
C ASN A 39 -21.23 -12.25 23.28
N LEU A 40 -21.15 -11.93 21.99
CA LEU A 40 -21.77 -10.73 21.40
C LEU A 40 -23.16 -10.99 20.79
N GLY A 41 -23.69 -12.22 20.91
CA GLY A 41 -24.95 -12.62 20.26
C GLY A 41 -24.83 -12.66 18.73
N ALA A 42 -23.60 -12.72 18.22
CA ALA A 42 -23.29 -12.75 16.80
C ALA A 42 -23.16 -14.19 16.27
N ARG A 43 -23.39 -14.36 14.97
CA ARG A 43 -23.10 -15.58 14.21
C ARG A 43 -22.57 -15.21 12.83
N LEU A 44 -21.81 -16.11 12.24
CA LEU A 44 -21.34 -15.98 10.86
C LEU A 44 -22.24 -16.74 9.89
N GLU A 45 -22.47 -16.14 8.73
CA GLU A 45 -23.03 -16.82 7.58
C GLU A 45 -21.99 -16.79 6.45
N ILE A 46 -21.60 -17.97 5.97
CA ILE A 46 -20.56 -18.13 4.98
C ILE A 46 -21.18 -18.66 3.70
N SER A 47 -21.02 -17.94 2.62
CA SER A 47 -21.62 -18.28 1.33
C SER A 47 -20.62 -18.13 0.18
N LYS A 48 -20.91 -18.76 -0.97
CA LYS A 48 -20.18 -18.55 -2.21
C LYS A 48 -20.93 -17.57 -3.09
N VAL A 49 -20.20 -16.57 -3.56
CA VAL A 49 -20.72 -15.53 -4.46
C VAL A 49 -19.83 -15.41 -5.70
N ASN A 50 -20.40 -14.87 -6.76
CA ASN A 50 -19.64 -14.53 -7.95
C ASN A 50 -19.37 -13.02 -7.99
N ARG A 51 -18.13 -12.63 -8.25
CA ARG A 51 -17.73 -11.24 -8.46
C ARG A 51 -16.99 -11.13 -9.79
N SER A 52 -17.66 -10.60 -10.79
CA SER A 52 -17.11 -10.45 -12.16
C SER A 52 -16.45 -11.73 -12.71
N GLY A 53 -17.09 -12.89 -12.50
CA GLY A 53 -16.60 -14.20 -12.97
C GLY A 53 -15.71 -14.96 -11.99
N ILE A 54 -15.30 -14.34 -10.86
CA ILE A 54 -14.53 -15.02 -9.81
C ILE A 54 -15.49 -15.56 -8.75
N SER A 55 -15.42 -16.87 -8.48
CA SER A 55 -16.08 -17.49 -7.33
C SER A 55 -15.29 -17.15 -6.08
N ALA A 56 -15.93 -16.49 -5.12
CA ALA A 56 -15.31 -16.04 -3.90
C ALA A 56 -16.17 -16.37 -2.66
N THR A 57 -15.56 -16.46 -1.51
CA THR A 57 -16.26 -16.69 -0.24
C THR A 57 -16.65 -15.35 0.38
N LYS A 58 -17.94 -15.19 0.68
CA LYS A 58 -18.51 -14.08 1.43
C LYS A 58 -18.75 -14.52 2.86
N VAL A 59 -18.35 -13.68 3.81
CA VAL A 59 -18.62 -13.84 5.23
C VAL A 59 -19.50 -12.66 5.67
N ASP A 60 -20.64 -12.96 6.20
CA ASP A 60 -21.60 -11.98 6.74
C ASP A 60 -21.77 -12.21 8.24
N VAL A 61 -21.83 -11.11 9.01
CA VAL A 61 -22.06 -11.13 10.45
C VAL A 61 -23.54 -10.83 10.71
N PHE A 62 -24.18 -11.69 11.51
CA PHE A 62 -25.54 -11.51 11.97
C PHE A 62 -25.54 -11.31 13.48
N VAL A 63 -26.26 -10.32 13.96
CA VAL A 63 -26.41 -10.02 15.39
C VAL A 63 -27.90 -10.10 15.73
N HIS A 64 -28.24 -10.93 16.72
CA HIS A 64 -29.63 -11.20 17.13
C HIS A 64 -30.57 -11.61 15.99
N GLY A 65 -30.00 -12.23 14.93
CA GLY A 65 -30.76 -12.72 13.77
C GLY A 65 -30.91 -11.72 12.62
N GLU A 66 -30.51 -10.48 12.79
CA GLU A 66 -30.48 -9.48 11.73
C GLU A 66 -29.06 -9.35 11.17
N LYS A 67 -28.93 -9.20 9.83
CA LYS A 67 -27.64 -8.95 9.18
C LYS A 67 -27.18 -7.55 9.53
N GLU A 68 -25.97 -7.44 10.04
CA GLU A 68 -25.34 -6.14 10.25
C GLU A 68 -24.85 -5.60 8.91
N LEU A 69 -25.52 -4.55 8.42
CA LEU A 69 -25.20 -3.91 7.15
C LEU A 69 -24.23 -2.75 7.38
N PRO A 70 -23.29 -2.50 6.46
CA PRO A 70 -22.51 -1.27 6.48
C PRO A 70 -23.44 -0.05 6.52
N ARG A 71 -23.16 0.93 7.38
CA ARG A 71 -24.04 2.11 7.60
C ARG A 71 -24.39 2.90 6.34
N GLU A 72 -23.59 2.83 5.29
CA GLU A 72 -23.91 3.44 4.00
C GLU A 72 -25.20 2.89 3.36
N GLU A 73 -25.53 1.63 3.63
CA GLU A 73 -26.75 0.99 3.14
C GLU A 73 -27.94 1.30 4.05
N TRP A 74 -27.71 1.60 5.34
CA TRP A 74 -28.75 2.03 6.28
C TRP A 74 -29.37 3.37 5.88
N ALA A 75 -28.55 4.33 5.49
CA ALA A 75 -29.01 5.65 5.05
C ALA A 75 -29.85 5.61 3.73
N ALA A 76 -29.69 4.56 2.93
CA ALA A 76 -30.49 4.34 1.72
C ALA A 76 -31.85 3.67 2.02
N GLY A 77 -31.95 2.93 3.14
CA GLY A 77 -33.17 2.22 3.56
C GLY A 77 -34.20 3.08 4.32
N GLU A 78 -33.78 4.16 4.98
CA GLU A 78 -34.69 5.03 5.76
C GLU A 78 -35.65 5.87 4.89
N HIS A 79 -35.43 5.96 3.59
CA HIS A 79 -36.33 6.67 2.67
C HIS A 79 -37.48 5.79 2.11
N LEU A 80 -37.60 4.50 2.51
CA LEU A 80 -38.60 3.57 1.98
C LEU A 80 -39.78 3.26 2.92
N HIS A 81 -39.81 3.77 4.13
CA HIS A 81 -40.93 3.56 5.06
C HIS A 81 -41.47 4.88 5.65
N GLY A 82 -42.16 5.65 4.84
CA GLY A 82 -42.84 6.88 5.30
C GLY A 82 -43.61 7.60 4.21
N GLY A 83 -44.43 6.88 3.47
CA GLY A 83 -45.32 7.46 2.47
C GLY A 83 -46.71 6.89 2.55
N VAL A 84 -47.52 7.32 3.54
CA VAL A 84 -48.97 7.23 3.41
C VAL A 84 -49.41 8.44 2.59
N GLU A 85 -49.77 8.20 1.33
CA GLU A 85 -50.34 9.21 0.45
C GLU A 85 -51.73 9.59 0.98
N HIS A 86 -51.87 10.80 1.45
CA HIS A 86 -53.15 11.47 1.47
C HIS A 86 -53.22 12.41 0.27
N SER A 87 -53.94 11.97 -0.78
CA SER A 87 -54.30 12.78 -1.92
C SER A 87 -55.34 13.85 -1.51
N HIS A 88 -54.95 15.11 -1.56
CA HIS A 88 -55.87 16.21 -1.73
C HIS A 88 -55.46 17.03 -2.93
N GLY A 89 -56.22 16.84 -4.04
CA GLY A 89 -56.10 17.65 -5.23
C GLY A 89 -56.65 19.07 -4.95
N HIS A 90 -55.86 20.08 -5.30
CA HIS A 90 -56.35 21.37 -5.70
C HIS A 90 -55.46 21.91 -6.82
N SER A 91 -56.10 21.99 -7.99
CA SER A 91 -55.64 22.76 -9.14
C SER A 91 -55.76 24.25 -8.84
N HIS A 92 -54.77 25.05 -9.12
CA HIS A 92 -54.93 26.41 -9.70
C HIS A 92 -53.64 26.85 -10.41
N SER A 93 -53.94 27.46 -11.57
CA SER A 93 -53.10 28.00 -12.58
C SER A 93 -52.42 29.33 -12.21
N ASN A 94 -51.26 29.57 -12.82
CA ASN A 94 -50.67 30.81 -13.37
C ASN A 94 -50.93 32.18 -12.70
N ASP A 95 -49.91 32.97 -12.33
CA ASP A 95 -49.30 34.03 -13.15
C ASP A 95 -48.47 35.03 -12.34
N PHE A 96 -47.35 35.44 -12.96
CA PHE A 96 -46.64 36.74 -12.94
C PHE A 96 -46.19 37.48 -11.67
N ALA A 97 -44.87 37.59 -11.55
CA ALA A 97 -44.02 38.80 -11.45
C ALA A 97 -44.24 39.84 -10.33
N HIS A 98 -43.14 40.25 -9.80
CA HIS A 98 -42.62 41.50 -9.29
C HIS A 98 -42.14 41.53 -7.83
N GLY A 99 -40.89 42.02 -7.75
CA GLY A 99 -40.10 42.17 -6.56
C GLY A 99 -40.62 43.24 -5.58
N HIS A 100 -40.02 43.23 -4.41
CA HIS A 100 -39.40 44.35 -3.70
C HIS A 100 -38.96 43.93 -2.30
N SER A 101 -37.84 44.54 -1.93
CA SER A 101 -37.18 44.56 -0.64
C SER A 101 -38.02 44.97 0.55
N HIS A 102 -37.74 44.51 1.78
CA HIS A 102 -37.31 45.29 2.94
C HIS A 102 -37.42 44.52 4.28
N THR A 103 -36.31 44.66 5.00
CA THR A 103 -36.11 44.93 6.45
C THR A 103 -36.71 44.02 7.53
N GLN A 104 -35.72 43.57 8.30
CA GLN A 104 -35.65 43.29 9.75
C GLN A 104 -36.92 43.51 10.59
N GLU A 105 -37.21 42.55 11.45
CA GLU A 105 -37.43 42.82 12.87
C GLU A 105 -37.25 41.61 13.75
N VAL A 106 -36.54 41.87 14.86
CA VAL A 106 -36.20 40.96 15.96
C VAL A 106 -37.35 41.00 16.95
N HIS A 107 -37.83 39.83 17.37
CA HIS A 107 -38.54 39.72 18.66
C HIS A 107 -38.18 38.44 19.41
N ALA A 108 -37.53 38.65 20.54
CA ALA A 108 -37.36 37.71 21.61
C ALA A 108 -38.63 37.68 22.47
N HIS A 109 -39.08 36.50 22.83
CA HIS A 109 -39.89 36.31 24.02
C HIS A 109 -39.51 35.06 24.81
N GLN A 110 -39.26 35.35 26.09
CA GLN A 110 -39.01 34.42 27.18
C GLN A 110 -40.31 33.94 27.82
N HIS A 111 -40.15 32.83 28.58
CA HIS A 111 -40.97 32.28 29.71
C HIS A 111 -42.21 31.47 29.32
N GLN A 112 -42.55 30.39 30.00
CA GLN A 112 -42.47 30.02 31.43
C GLN A 112 -42.62 28.50 31.61
N ARG A 113 -42.06 28.01 32.70
CA ARG A 113 -42.32 26.69 33.29
C ARG A 113 -43.74 26.62 33.84
N GLU A 114 -44.40 25.46 33.71
CA GLU A 114 -45.27 24.94 34.78
C GLU A 114 -45.30 23.41 34.74
N SER A 115 -45.18 22.85 35.92
CA SER A 115 -45.28 21.46 36.28
C SER A 115 -46.76 21.05 36.46
N GLU A 116 -47.12 19.81 36.06
CA GLU A 116 -47.92 18.98 36.98
C GLU A 116 -48.19 17.58 36.43
N SER A 117 -48.21 16.67 37.35
CA SER A 117 -48.32 15.23 37.28
C SER A 117 -49.67 14.70 36.84
N SER A 118 -49.78 13.55 36.20
CA SER A 118 -50.48 12.36 36.70
C SER A 118 -50.64 11.25 35.66
N ARG A 119 -50.07 10.13 35.99
CA ARG A 119 -50.55 8.72 35.96
C ARG A 119 -51.18 8.07 34.73
N THR A 120 -50.56 6.94 34.44
CA THR A 120 -51.06 5.62 34.01
C THR A 120 -51.32 5.41 32.52
N GLY A 121 -50.54 4.48 31.99
CA GLY A 121 -50.79 3.82 30.71
C GLY A 121 -49.56 3.07 30.24
N VAL A 122 -49.41 1.82 30.65
CA VAL A 122 -48.38 0.88 30.20
C VAL A 122 -48.49 0.70 28.70
N SER A 123 -47.49 1.14 27.98
CA SER A 123 -47.16 0.55 26.69
C SER A 123 -45.64 0.48 26.61
N ALA A 124 -45.10 -0.73 26.77
CA ALA A 124 -43.72 -1.05 26.56
C ALA A 124 -43.42 -0.93 25.05
N LEU A 125 -43.16 0.28 24.60
CA LEU A 125 -42.45 0.50 23.38
C LEU A 125 -40.98 0.19 23.67
N HIS A 126 -40.48 -0.87 23.06
CA HIS A 126 -39.06 -1.18 22.98
C HIS A 126 -38.34 0.11 22.58
N GLN A 127 -37.71 0.78 23.54
CA GLN A 127 -36.62 1.67 23.27
C GLN A 127 -35.53 0.78 22.63
N ARG A 128 -35.35 0.89 21.31
CA ARG A 128 -34.14 0.46 20.66
C ARG A 128 -33.04 1.34 21.25
N ASP A 129 -32.30 0.79 22.20
CA ASP A 129 -31.02 1.35 22.59
C ASP A 129 -30.17 1.41 21.32
N HIS A 130 -30.05 2.59 20.72
CA HIS A 130 -29.05 2.89 19.76
C HIS A 130 -27.71 2.71 20.47
N ALA A 131 -27.05 1.59 20.23
CA ALA A 131 -25.80 1.22 20.86
C ALA A 131 -24.81 2.36 20.63
N HIS A 132 -24.53 3.11 21.69
CA HIS A 132 -23.38 4.01 21.73
C HIS A 132 -22.15 3.16 21.39
N GLY A 133 -21.31 3.62 20.44
CA GLY A 133 -20.11 2.90 20.02
C GLY A 133 -19.24 2.54 21.23
N ARG A 134 -18.60 1.38 21.20
CA ARG A 134 -17.73 0.90 22.29
C ARG A 134 -16.43 1.66 22.34
N GLY A 135 -15.94 1.94 23.55
CA GLY A 135 -14.63 2.52 23.75
C GLY A 135 -13.51 1.48 23.58
N LEU A 136 -12.30 1.95 23.26
CA LEU A 136 -11.11 1.07 23.11
C LEU A 136 -10.86 0.21 24.36
N LYS A 137 -11.06 0.76 25.56
CA LYS A 137 -10.90 0.05 26.83
C LYS A 137 -11.88 -1.12 26.98
N GLU A 138 -13.14 -0.91 26.59
CA GLU A 138 -14.17 -1.93 26.63
C GLU A 138 -13.87 -3.08 25.64
N ILE A 139 -13.42 -2.74 24.42
CA ILE A 139 -13.06 -3.73 23.42
C ILE A 139 -11.83 -4.54 23.87
N LYS A 140 -10.83 -3.89 24.46
CA LYS A 140 -9.67 -4.60 25.04
C LYS A 140 -10.09 -5.59 26.14
N ALA A 141 -11.02 -5.22 27.01
CA ALA A 141 -11.56 -6.12 28.04
C ALA A 141 -12.29 -7.32 27.42
N LEU A 142 -13.13 -7.08 26.43
CA LEU A 142 -13.83 -8.14 25.68
C LEU A 142 -12.87 -9.13 25.03
N ILE A 143 -11.80 -8.63 24.36
CA ILE A 143 -10.76 -9.50 23.75
C ILE A 143 -10.00 -10.28 24.84
N ALA A 144 -9.71 -9.68 25.98
CA ALA A 144 -9.02 -10.36 27.08
C ALA A 144 -9.83 -11.53 27.65
N GLU A 145 -11.15 -11.42 27.72
CA GLU A 145 -12.07 -12.46 28.20
C GLU A 145 -12.40 -13.52 27.14
N ALA A 146 -12.15 -13.23 25.86
CA ALA A 146 -12.49 -14.14 24.76
C ALA A 146 -11.72 -15.47 24.83
N THR A 147 -12.40 -16.55 24.45
CA THR A 147 -11.83 -17.92 24.44
C THR A 147 -11.03 -18.16 23.13
N ILE A 148 -9.94 -17.45 22.97
CA ILE A 148 -9.00 -17.54 21.84
C ILE A 148 -7.56 -17.60 22.36
N SER A 149 -6.59 -17.89 21.48
CA SER A 149 -5.18 -17.95 21.86
C SER A 149 -4.62 -16.61 22.33
N GLU A 150 -3.63 -16.61 23.20
CA GLU A 150 -2.95 -15.39 23.65
C GLU A 150 -2.28 -14.62 22.49
N ARG A 151 -1.84 -15.34 21.45
CA ARG A 151 -1.29 -14.71 20.25
C ARG A 151 -2.38 -13.98 19.47
N ALA A 152 -3.55 -14.58 19.29
CA ALA A 152 -4.69 -13.94 18.63
C ALA A 152 -5.18 -12.72 19.45
N LYS A 153 -5.27 -12.83 20.80
CA LYS A 153 -5.61 -11.69 21.67
C LYS A 153 -4.65 -10.52 21.47
N LYS A 154 -3.34 -10.80 21.48
CA LYS A 154 -2.31 -9.77 21.26
C LYS A 154 -2.46 -9.11 19.89
N THR A 155 -2.68 -9.89 18.84
CA THR A 155 -2.83 -9.39 17.47
C THR A 155 -4.10 -8.56 17.33
N ALA A 156 -5.26 -9.05 17.80
CA ALA A 156 -6.52 -8.30 17.75
C ALA A 156 -6.42 -6.98 18.53
N THR A 157 -5.81 -7.01 19.72
CA THR A 157 -5.57 -5.80 20.52
C THR A 157 -4.69 -4.81 19.78
N ALA A 158 -3.63 -5.26 19.10
CA ALA A 158 -2.75 -4.40 18.31
C ALA A 158 -3.48 -3.73 17.13
N ILE A 159 -4.39 -4.47 16.44
CA ILE A 159 -5.21 -3.91 15.36
C ILE A 159 -6.13 -2.81 15.91
N PHE A 160 -6.81 -3.03 17.04
CA PHE A 160 -7.66 -2.01 17.67
C PHE A 160 -6.86 -0.82 18.21
N GLN A 161 -5.64 -1.03 18.70
CA GLN A 161 -4.75 0.06 19.10
C GLN A 161 -4.34 0.92 17.89
N ALA A 162 -4.06 0.31 16.73
CA ALA A 162 -3.77 1.06 15.51
C ALA A 162 -4.97 1.91 15.06
N LEU A 163 -6.19 1.34 15.10
CA LEU A 163 -7.42 2.07 14.83
C LEU A 163 -7.64 3.20 15.84
N GLY A 164 -7.52 2.90 17.13
CA GLY A 164 -7.69 3.90 18.19
C GLY A 164 -6.70 5.05 18.09
N ALA A 165 -5.45 4.77 17.72
CA ALA A 165 -4.45 5.80 17.50
C ALA A 165 -4.79 6.71 16.30
N ALA A 166 -5.30 6.14 15.21
CA ALA A 166 -5.75 6.90 14.04
C ALA A 166 -6.93 7.81 14.38
N GLU A 167 -7.96 7.27 15.04
CA GLU A 167 -9.14 8.04 15.47
C GLU A 167 -8.77 9.12 16.49
N ALA A 168 -7.93 8.81 17.49
CA ALA A 168 -7.45 9.76 18.48
C ALA A 168 -6.76 10.96 17.82
N LYS A 169 -5.92 10.71 16.83
CA LYS A 169 -5.22 11.76 16.09
C LYS A 169 -6.17 12.65 15.30
N ILE A 170 -7.16 12.05 14.63
CA ILE A 170 -8.13 12.80 13.82
C ILE A 170 -9.03 13.67 14.69
N HIS A 171 -9.49 13.13 15.82
CA HIS A 171 -10.38 13.83 16.74
C HIS A 171 -9.65 14.74 17.74
N GLY A 172 -8.31 14.69 17.81
CA GLY A 172 -7.51 15.47 18.75
C GLY A 172 -7.78 15.10 20.21
N VAL A 173 -8.08 13.82 20.50
CA VAL A 173 -8.40 13.30 21.83
C VAL A 173 -7.36 12.29 22.30
N ASP A 174 -7.35 11.97 23.59
CA ASP A 174 -6.55 10.87 24.11
C ASP A 174 -7.06 9.52 23.62
N ILE A 175 -6.16 8.58 23.31
CA ILE A 175 -6.47 7.26 22.78
C ILE A 175 -7.40 6.44 23.72
N GLU A 176 -7.26 6.59 25.02
CA GLU A 176 -8.11 5.89 26.00
C GLU A 176 -9.53 6.47 26.08
N SER A 177 -9.74 7.69 25.55
CA SER A 177 -11.05 8.35 25.45
C SER A 177 -11.75 8.16 24.10
N VAL A 178 -11.12 7.43 23.18
CA VAL A 178 -11.71 7.15 21.85
C VAL A 178 -12.97 6.27 22.00
N HIS A 179 -14.05 6.76 21.42
CA HIS A 179 -15.27 5.99 21.19
C HIS A 179 -15.40 5.71 19.70
N PHE A 180 -15.41 4.46 19.32
CA PHE A 180 -15.55 4.05 17.93
C PHE A 180 -17.02 4.13 17.51
N HIS A 181 -17.34 5.01 16.60
CA HIS A 181 -18.69 5.18 16.09
C HIS A 181 -19.07 4.10 15.06
N GLU A 182 -18.12 3.66 14.25
CA GLU A 182 -18.30 2.66 13.20
C GLU A 182 -17.57 1.36 13.53
N VAL A 183 -16.31 1.44 13.95
CA VAL A 183 -15.44 0.29 14.21
C VAL A 183 -15.72 -0.37 15.58
N GLY A 184 -16.55 0.24 16.42
CA GLY A 184 -17.06 -0.34 17.68
C GLY A 184 -18.27 -1.24 17.51
N ALA A 185 -18.81 -1.38 16.30
CA ALA A 185 -19.89 -2.27 15.96
C ALA A 185 -19.46 -3.74 16.04
N VAL A 186 -20.42 -4.64 16.19
CA VAL A 186 -20.12 -6.05 16.41
C VAL A 186 -19.45 -6.69 15.20
N ASP A 187 -19.82 -6.30 13.97
CA ASP A 187 -19.22 -6.78 12.74
C ASP A 187 -17.70 -6.49 12.69
N ALA A 188 -17.30 -5.24 12.99
CA ALA A 188 -15.89 -4.87 13.00
C ALA A 188 -15.09 -5.60 14.09
N ILE A 189 -15.70 -5.87 15.25
CA ILE A 189 -15.07 -6.65 16.32
C ILE A 189 -14.86 -8.10 15.86
N VAL A 190 -15.88 -8.70 15.25
CA VAL A 190 -15.81 -10.05 14.70
C VAL A 190 -14.78 -10.15 13.58
N ASP A 191 -14.76 -9.18 12.69
CA ASP A 191 -13.79 -9.11 11.58
C ASP A 191 -12.35 -9.03 12.08
N ILE A 192 -12.07 -8.16 13.05
CA ILE A 192 -10.71 -7.96 13.57
C ILE A 192 -10.24 -9.18 14.37
N VAL A 193 -11.08 -9.70 15.26
CA VAL A 193 -10.72 -10.88 16.06
C VAL A 193 -10.61 -12.11 15.16
N GLY A 194 -11.51 -12.24 14.17
CA GLY A 194 -11.46 -13.29 13.17
C GLY A 194 -10.20 -13.21 12.28
N ALA A 195 -9.79 -12.00 11.90
CA ALA A 195 -8.55 -11.79 11.16
C ALA A 195 -7.33 -12.24 11.98
N ALA A 196 -7.30 -11.93 13.29
CA ALA A 196 -6.20 -12.36 14.17
C ALA A 196 -6.14 -13.89 14.33
N VAL A 197 -7.28 -14.53 14.57
CA VAL A 197 -7.39 -16.00 14.71
C VAL A 197 -7.08 -16.70 13.39
N GLY A 198 -7.63 -16.19 12.29
CA GLY A 198 -7.43 -16.79 10.97
C GLY A 198 -6.00 -16.63 10.45
N ALA A 199 -5.35 -15.48 10.69
CA ALA A 199 -3.95 -15.26 10.34
C ALA A 199 -3.00 -16.18 11.14
N GLU A 200 -3.28 -16.41 12.42
CA GLU A 200 -2.54 -17.39 13.22
C GLU A 200 -2.72 -18.81 12.65
N ALA A 201 -3.97 -19.17 12.30
CA ALA A 201 -4.30 -20.50 11.75
C ALA A 201 -3.74 -20.74 10.35
N LEU A 202 -3.39 -19.71 9.58
CA LEU A 202 -2.66 -19.86 8.31
C LEU A 202 -1.33 -20.55 8.50
N GLY A 203 -0.69 -20.40 9.66
CA GLY A 203 0.58 -21.03 9.99
C GLY A 203 1.73 -20.61 9.08
N VAL A 204 1.77 -19.33 8.71
CA VAL A 204 2.81 -18.75 7.85
C VAL A 204 3.85 -17.99 8.68
N ASP A 205 5.07 -17.95 8.16
CA ASP A 205 6.19 -17.25 8.79
C ASP A 205 6.21 -15.77 8.42
N GLU A 206 5.68 -15.44 7.22
CA GLU A 206 5.70 -14.09 6.65
C GLU A 206 4.39 -13.81 5.93
N ILE A 207 3.87 -12.58 6.07
CA ILE A 207 2.75 -12.05 5.31
C ILE A 207 3.25 -10.87 4.48
N VAL A 208 3.28 -11.03 3.16
CA VAL A 208 3.63 -9.98 2.20
C VAL A 208 2.35 -9.40 1.63
N CYS A 209 2.22 -8.08 1.60
CA CYS A 209 1.05 -7.42 1.04
C CYS A 209 1.43 -6.62 -0.22
N SER A 210 0.58 -6.68 -1.25
CA SER A 210 0.69 -5.78 -2.41
C SER A 210 0.48 -4.32 -2.00
N PRO A 211 0.83 -3.33 -2.82
CA PRO A 211 0.27 -1.99 -2.69
C PRO A 211 -1.27 -2.06 -2.65
N LEU A 212 -1.90 -1.20 -1.85
CA LEU A 212 -3.35 -1.22 -1.66
C LEU A 212 -4.06 -0.30 -2.66
N ASN A 213 -5.05 -0.82 -3.36
CA ASN A 213 -5.95 0.00 -4.17
C ASN A 213 -7.00 0.64 -3.27
N VAL A 214 -6.87 1.94 -3.00
CA VAL A 214 -7.78 2.65 -2.09
C VAL A 214 -9.11 3.04 -2.75
N GLY A 215 -9.20 2.99 -4.09
CA GLY A 215 -10.35 3.51 -4.83
C GLY A 215 -10.33 5.03 -4.99
N GLY A 216 -11.49 5.67 -4.91
CA GLY A 216 -11.65 7.12 -5.07
C GLY A 216 -13.10 7.55 -4.84
N GLY A 217 -13.39 8.83 -5.12
CA GLY A 217 -14.72 9.42 -4.90
C GLY A 217 -14.93 9.90 -3.48
N MET A 218 -16.18 9.82 -3.01
CA MET A 218 -16.61 10.27 -1.69
C MET A 218 -17.23 9.11 -0.91
N VAL A 219 -17.04 9.13 0.41
CA VAL A 219 -17.65 8.17 1.35
C VAL A 219 -18.40 8.92 2.45
N LYS A 220 -19.59 8.44 2.80
CA LYS A 220 -20.37 8.96 3.93
C LYS A 220 -19.99 8.21 5.20
N CYS A 221 -19.56 8.95 6.21
CA CYS A 221 -19.20 8.47 7.54
C CYS A 221 -20.09 9.12 8.60
N ALA A 222 -19.99 8.67 9.85
CA ALA A 222 -20.74 9.25 10.98
C ALA A 222 -20.51 10.77 11.13
N HIS A 223 -19.39 11.31 10.67
CA HIS A 223 -18.99 12.71 10.79
C HIS A 223 -19.23 13.53 9.51
N GLY A 224 -19.87 12.95 8.49
CA GLY A 224 -20.14 13.63 7.23
C GLY A 224 -19.61 12.89 6.00
N GLU A 225 -19.45 13.62 4.91
CA GLU A 225 -18.97 13.09 3.63
C GLU A 225 -17.50 13.47 3.41
N PHE A 226 -16.64 12.48 3.16
CA PHE A 226 -15.20 12.65 3.02
C PHE A 226 -14.68 12.08 1.70
N PRO A 227 -13.57 12.62 1.18
CA PRO A 227 -12.89 12.01 0.03
C PRO A 227 -12.31 10.65 0.41
N VAL A 228 -12.29 9.72 -0.56
CA VAL A 228 -11.65 8.41 -0.43
C VAL A 228 -10.17 8.52 -0.78
N PRO A 229 -9.26 7.98 0.06
CA PRO A 229 -9.51 7.26 1.31
C PRO A 229 -9.93 8.19 2.47
N ALA A 230 -10.81 7.69 3.36
CA ALA A 230 -11.29 8.42 4.52
C ALA A 230 -10.13 8.80 5.48
N PRO A 231 -10.27 9.86 6.32
CA PRO A 231 -9.17 10.35 7.16
C PRO A 231 -8.50 9.27 8.02
N ALA A 232 -9.28 8.39 8.66
CA ALA A 232 -8.74 7.29 9.46
C ALA A 232 -7.94 6.30 8.60
N THR A 233 -8.43 5.99 7.41
CA THR A 233 -7.73 5.12 6.45
C THR A 233 -6.41 5.74 6.01
N VAL A 234 -6.37 7.05 5.72
CA VAL A 234 -5.12 7.77 5.37
C VAL A 234 -4.09 7.66 6.48
N GLU A 235 -4.49 7.89 7.73
CA GLU A 235 -3.60 7.82 8.87
C GLU A 235 -3.05 6.40 9.09
N LEU A 236 -3.90 5.39 8.94
CA LEU A 236 -3.50 3.99 9.03
C LEU A 236 -2.53 3.59 7.92
N LEU A 237 -2.68 4.14 6.72
CA LEU A 237 -1.84 3.84 5.56
C LEU A 237 -0.55 4.67 5.48
N THR A 238 -0.24 5.49 6.49
CA THR A 238 1.06 6.19 6.55
C THR A 238 2.21 5.19 6.44
N GLU A 239 3.15 5.45 5.50
CA GLU A 239 4.30 4.60 5.12
C GLU A 239 3.93 3.28 4.40
N ILE A 240 2.64 3.06 4.09
CA ILE A 240 2.17 1.89 3.36
C ILE A 240 1.93 2.26 1.90
N PRO A 241 2.47 1.51 0.92
CA PRO A 241 2.26 1.82 -0.48
C PRO A 241 0.79 1.65 -0.87
N ALA A 242 0.20 2.73 -1.40
CA ALA A 242 -1.19 2.77 -1.84
C ALA A 242 -1.31 3.44 -3.21
N TYR A 243 -2.35 3.09 -3.96
CA TYR A 243 -2.66 3.68 -5.25
C TYR A 243 -4.17 3.70 -5.50
N SER A 244 -4.61 4.44 -6.51
CA SER A 244 -5.99 4.44 -6.99
C SER A 244 -6.06 3.93 -8.43
N SER A 245 -6.98 3.01 -8.69
CA SER A 245 -7.29 2.55 -10.06
C SER A 245 -8.34 3.40 -10.77
N GLY A 246 -8.82 4.48 -10.14
CA GLY A 246 -9.85 5.35 -10.68
C GLY A 246 -11.29 4.91 -10.36
N ILE A 247 -11.49 3.80 -9.67
CA ILE A 247 -12.81 3.33 -9.21
C ILE A 247 -13.33 4.31 -8.16
N GLN A 248 -14.51 4.88 -8.40
CA GLN A 248 -15.13 5.90 -7.55
C GLN A 248 -15.92 5.25 -6.39
N LYS A 249 -15.24 4.45 -5.60
CA LYS A 249 -15.74 3.76 -4.39
C LYS A 249 -14.60 3.62 -3.39
N GLU A 250 -14.92 3.60 -2.10
CA GLU A 250 -13.99 3.17 -1.07
C GLU A 250 -13.72 1.67 -1.22
N LEU A 251 -12.46 1.32 -1.44
CA LEU A 251 -12.03 -0.06 -1.56
C LEU A 251 -11.24 -0.55 -0.35
N VAL A 252 -10.61 0.35 0.40
CA VAL A 252 -9.91 0.02 1.64
C VAL A 252 -10.64 0.70 2.79
N THR A 253 -11.26 -0.13 3.66
CA THR A 253 -11.92 0.36 4.87
C THR A 253 -10.90 0.61 6.00
N PRO A 254 -11.24 1.43 7.02
CA PRO A 254 -10.38 1.60 8.20
C PRO A 254 -10.01 0.26 8.86
N THR A 255 -10.98 -0.66 8.98
CA THR A 255 -10.76 -2.02 9.52
C THR A 255 -9.75 -2.80 8.66
N GLY A 256 -9.93 -2.81 7.33
CA GLY A 256 -9.01 -3.46 6.40
C GLY A 256 -7.60 -2.87 6.45
N ALA A 257 -7.47 -1.55 6.51
CA ALA A 257 -6.20 -0.86 6.64
C ALA A 257 -5.46 -1.24 7.94
N ALA A 258 -6.17 -1.29 9.07
CA ALA A 258 -5.59 -1.65 10.37
C ALA A 258 -5.14 -3.13 10.41
N ILE A 259 -5.92 -4.03 9.81
CA ILE A 259 -5.56 -5.45 9.67
C ILE A 259 -4.26 -5.58 8.88
N VAL A 260 -4.17 -4.95 7.70
CA VAL A 260 -2.97 -5.02 6.87
C VAL A 260 -1.77 -4.38 7.56
N LYS A 261 -1.94 -3.19 8.15
CA LYS A 261 -0.87 -2.49 8.91
C LYS A 261 -0.26 -3.37 10.00
N THR A 262 -1.08 -4.17 10.66
CA THR A 262 -0.66 -5.00 11.79
C THR A 262 -0.10 -6.37 11.36
N LEU A 263 -0.68 -6.97 10.33
CA LEU A 263 -0.34 -8.33 9.91
C LEU A 263 0.76 -8.40 8.85
N ALA A 264 0.86 -7.40 7.95
CA ALA A 264 1.85 -7.43 6.90
C ALA A 264 3.26 -7.21 7.49
N THR A 265 4.17 -8.13 7.17
CA THR A 265 5.58 -8.04 7.56
C THR A 265 6.36 -7.15 6.60
N ARG A 266 5.92 -7.07 5.35
CA ARG A 266 6.45 -6.15 4.33
C ARG A 266 5.45 -5.95 3.20
N PHE A 267 5.68 -4.90 2.42
CA PHE A 267 4.91 -4.57 1.22
C PHE A 267 5.76 -4.77 -0.03
N GLY A 268 5.14 -5.19 -1.14
CA GLY A 268 5.85 -5.36 -2.41
C GLY A 268 5.14 -6.24 -3.42
N ALA A 269 5.87 -6.52 -4.51
CA ALA A 269 5.39 -7.40 -5.57
C ALA A 269 5.23 -8.86 -5.07
N PHE A 270 4.52 -9.65 -5.87
CA PHE A 270 4.31 -11.07 -5.63
C PHE A 270 5.68 -11.78 -5.41
N PRO A 271 5.90 -12.41 -4.25
CA PRO A 271 7.17 -13.06 -3.96
C PRO A 271 7.36 -14.34 -4.77
N ALA A 272 8.61 -14.70 -5.03
CA ALA A 272 8.91 -16.00 -5.62
C ALA A 272 8.54 -17.11 -4.62
N MET A 273 7.49 -17.88 -4.95
CA MET A 273 6.97 -18.94 -4.09
C MET A 273 6.37 -20.09 -4.90
N LYS A 274 6.44 -21.30 -4.35
CA LYS A 274 5.67 -22.44 -4.82
C LYS A 274 4.29 -22.36 -4.18
N ILE A 275 3.28 -22.02 -4.99
CA ILE A 275 1.91 -21.86 -4.51
C ILE A 275 1.37 -23.23 -4.06
N GLU A 276 0.85 -23.29 -2.84
CA GLU A 276 0.16 -24.45 -2.27
C GLU A 276 -1.35 -24.33 -2.37
N ARG A 277 -1.87 -23.13 -2.06
CA ARG A 277 -3.31 -22.84 -2.05
C ARG A 277 -3.57 -21.35 -2.23
N SER A 278 -4.77 -21.01 -2.66
CA SER A 278 -5.24 -19.63 -2.74
C SER A 278 -6.69 -19.56 -2.29
N GLY A 279 -7.10 -18.37 -1.83
CA GLY A 279 -8.48 -18.10 -1.46
C GLY A 279 -8.88 -16.70 -1.85
N TYR A 280 -10.16 -16.54 -2.21
CA TYR A 280 -10.77 -15.28 -2.62
C TYR A 280 -11.89 -14.91 -1.66
N GLY A 281 -11.79 -13.75 -1.05
CA GLY A 281 -12.82 -13.21 -0.15
C GLY A 281 -13.54 -12.04 -0.80
N ALA A 282 -14.85 -12.12 -0.83
CA ALA A 282 -15.71 -11.14 -1.49
C ALA A 282 -16.16 -10.02 -0.57
N GLY A 283 -16.07 -8.78 -1.03
CA GLY A 283 -16.72 -7.66 -0.39
C GLY A 283 -18.23 -7.64 -0.62
N THR A 284 -18.93 -6.84 0.17
CA THR A 284 -20.41 -6.71 0.13
C THR A 284 -20.86 -6.13 -1.21
N ARG A 285 -20.15 -5.14 -1.74
CA ARG A 285 -20.52 -4.46 -3.00
C ARG A 285 -20.20 -5.30 -4.23
N ASP A 286 -21.10 -5.28 -5.21
CA ASP A 286 -20.85 -5.79 -6.55
C ASP A 286 -20.51 -4.60 -7.46
N ILE A 287 -19.30 -4.61 -8.04
CA ILE A 287 -18.81 -3.52 -8.88
C ILE A 287 -18.75 -4.03 -10.33
N ALA A 288 -19.59 -3.46 -11.18
CA ALA A 288 -19.67 -3.87 -12.58
C ALA A 288 -18.30 -3.80 -13.26
N GLY A 289 -17.86 -4.91 -13.84
CA GLY A 289 -16.59 -5.01 -14.56
C GLY A 289 -15.34 -5.03 -13.69
N HIS A 290 -15.48 -5.04 -12.35
CA HIS A 290 -14.35 -5.12 -11.43
C HIS A 290 -14.64 -6.12 -10.30
N PRO A 291 -13.82 -7.18 -10.13
CA PRO A 291 -14.06 -8.17 -9.09
C PRO A 291 -13.71 -7.59 -7.71
N ASN A 292 -14.73 -7.27 -6.92
CA ASN A 292 -14.56 -6.78 -5.54
C ASN A 292 -14.16 -7.93 -4.61
N VAL A 293 -12.90 -8.35 -4.70
CA VAL A 293 -12.32 -9.46 -3.91
C VAL A 293 -10.91 -9.14 -3.44
N VAL A 294 -10.53 -9.64 -2.27
CA VAL A 294 -9.15 -9.79 -1.85
C VAL A 294 -8.70 -11.22 -2.13
N ARG A 295 -7.45 -11.40 -2.50
CA ARG A 295 -6.86 -12.72 -2.73
C ARG A 295 -5.76 -13.01 -1.72
N VAL A 296 -5.85 -14.16 -1.06
CA VAL A 296 -4.79 -14.72 -0.22
C VAL A 296 -4.14 -15.89 -0.95
N ILE A 297 -2.84 -15.86 -1.10
CA ILE A 297 -2.06 -16.95 -1.74
C ILE A 297 -1.06 -17.45 -0.71
N VAL A 298 -1.11 -18.74 -0.39
CA VAL A 298 -0.21 -19.38 0.58
C VAL A 298 0.70 -20.37 -0.14
N GLY A 299 1.96 -20.38 0.22
CA GLY A 299 2.92 -21.31 -0.34
C GLY A 299 4.28 -21.26 0.35
N GLU A 300 5.20 -22.04 -0.17
CA GLU A 300 6.57 -22.04 0.28
C GLU A 300 7.39 -21.04 -0.52
N ALA A 301 8.14 -20.20 0.19
CA ALA A 301 9.14 -19.36 -0.47
C ALA A 301 10.04 -20.26 -1.32
N VAL A 302 10.00 -20.05 -2.62
CA VAL A 302 11.07 -20.60 -3.45
C VAL A 302 12.25 -19.71 -3.15
N ALA A 303 13.27 -20.29 -2.56
CA ALA A 303 14.54 -19.65 -2.58
C ALA A 303 14.82 -19.35 -4.07
N THR A 304 14.51 -18.13 -4.52
CA THR A 304 15.20 -17.64 -5.70
C THR A 304 16.66 -17.85 -5.34
N ASP A 305 17.41 -18.40 -6.23
CA ASP A 305 18.85 -18.68 -6.01
C ASP A 305 19.64 -17.52 -5.41
N ALA A 306 19.05 -16.34 -5.30
CA ALA A 306 19.52 -15.15 -4.57
C ALA A 306 19.34 -15.22 -3.04
N ALA A 307 18.32 -15.91 -2.47
CA ALA A 307 18.05 -15.94 -1.03
C ALA A 307 18.50 -17.24 -0.33
N SER A 308 18.55 -18.38 -1.04
CA SER A 308 19.02 -19.67 -0.46
C SER A 308 20.52 -19.86 -0.52
N ARG A 309 21.25 -18.92 -1.13
CA ARG A 309 22.70 -18.89 -1.15
C ARG A 309 23.28 -17.85 -0.19
N GLY A 310 22.55 -17.50 0.85
CA GLY A 310 23.03 -16.70 1.99
C GLY A 310 23.99 -17.49 2.89
N SER A 311 24.94 -18.12 2.33
CA SER A 311 26.19 -18.58 2.93
C SER A 311 27.03 -19.20 1.83
N THR A 312 27.95 -18.44 1.33
CA THR A 312 29.10 -18.74 0.52
C THR A 312 29.14 -18.32 -0.94
N LEU A 313 28.12 -17.73 -1.56
CA LEU A 313 28.29 -17.25 -2.94
C LEU A 313 27.54 -15.91 -3.18
N ALA A 314 28.16 -14.76 -2.84
CA ALA A 314 27.73 -13.43 -3.26
C ALA A 314 28.04 -13.23 -4.76
N HIS A 315 27.07 -13.38 -5.67
CA HIS A 315 27.46 -13.73 -7.03
C HIS A 315 27.09 -12.77 -8.13
N THR A 316 25.94 -12.18 -8.05
CA THR A 316 25.53 -11.00 -8.83
C THR A 316 24.52 -10.25 -7.98
N ALA A 317 24.82 -9.02 -7.61
CA ALA A 317 23.82 -8.16 -7.00
C ALA A 317 22.78 -7.84 -8.08
N SER A 318 21.53 -8.24 -7.86
CA SER A 318 20.42 -7.72 -8.65
C SER A 318 19.97 -6.43 -7.98
N GLU A 319 20.04 -5.33 -8.67
CA GLU A 319 19.63 -4.02 -8.18
C GLU A 319 18.58 -3.42 -9.12
N MET A 320 17.65 -2.65 -8.57
CA MET A 320 16.75 -1.84 -9.36
C MET A 320 17.44 -0.53 -9.68
N ILE A 321 17.45 -0.14 -10.94
CA ILE A 321 17.95 1.14 -11.41
C ILE A 321 16.85 1.91 -12.12
N THR A 322 16.99 3.24 -12.15
CA THR A 322 16.19 4.10 -13.03
C THR A 322 17.01 4.48 -14.24
N VAL A 323 16.41 4.35 -15.41
CA VAL A 323 16.96 4.82 -16.68
C VAL A 323 16.26 6.11 -17.05
N LEU A 324 17.03 7.20 -17.18
CA LEU A 324 16.59 8.50 -17.66
C LEU A 324 16.99 8.66 -19.11
N GLU A 325 16.09 9.12 -19.96
CA GLU A 325 16.37 9.34 -21.38
C GLU A 325 15.86 10.71 -21.84
N ALA A 326 16.71 11.45 -22.55
CA ALA A 326 16.37 12.73 -23.17
C ALA A 326 16.86 12.79 -24.61
N ASN A 327 16.03 13.30 -25.52
CA ASN A 327 16.42 13.55 -26.90
C ASN A 327 16.89 14.99 -27.06
N LEU A 328 18.06 15.20 -27.65
CA LEU A 328 18.73 16.47 -27.81
C LEU A 328 19.09 16.68 -29.30
N ASP A 329 18.46 17.68 -29.98
CA ASP A 329 18.66 17.98 -31.40
C ASP A 329 19.30 19.36 -31.67
N ASP A 330 19.54 20.13 -30.60
CA ASP A 330 20.06 21.50 -30.68
C ASP A 330 21.12 21.83 -29.61
N LEU A 331 21.63 20.82 -28.89
CA LEU A 331 22.64 21.01 -27.86
C LEU A 331 24.06 21.10 -28.46
N ASN A 332 24.82 22.07 -28.00
CA ASN A 332 26.25 22.16 -28.34
C ASN A 332 27.00 20.90 -27.84
N PRO A 333 27.78 20.21 -28.71
CA PRO A 333 28.53 19.02 -28.31
C PRO A 333 29.49 19.22 -27.13
N GLN A 334 30.04 20.41 -26.93
CA GLN A 334 30.88 20.72 -25.76
C GLN A 334 30.07 20.70 -24.47
N VAL A 335 28.84 21.26 -24.52
CA VAL A 335 27.94 21.21 -23.37
C VAL A 335 27.50 19.78 -23.08
N PHE A 336 27.27 18.96 -24.12
CA PHE A 336 26.95 17.54 -23.94
C PHE A 336 28.04 16.79 -23.16
N GLY A 337 29.32 17.02 -23.50
CA GLY A 337 30.46 16.43 -22.77
C GLY A 337 30.48 16.83 -21.29
N TYR A 338 30.32 18.12 -21.04
CA TYR A 338 30.21 18.65 -19.66
C TYR A 338 29.08 18.05 -18.88
N VAL A 339 27.89 17.92 -19.48
CA VAL A 339 26.73 17.32 -18.83
C VAL A 339 26.97 15.86 -18.44
N MET A 340 27.62 15.09 -19.32
CA MET A 340 27.98 13.69 -19.02
C MET A 340 28.92 13.59 -17.81
N GLU A 341 29.97 14.44 -17.75
CA GLU A 341 30.90 14.48 -16.63
C GLU A 341 30.18 14.86 -15.33
N ARG A 342 29.41 15.93 -15.36
CA ARG A 342 28.65 16.40 -14.20
C ARG A 342 27.66 15.36 -13.65
N LEU A 343 26.93 14.65 -14.52
CA LEU A 343 26.01 13.60 -14.11
C LEU A 343 26.75 12.43 -13.43
N LEU A 344 27.93 12.06 -13.92
CA LEU A 344 28.77 11.02 -13.28
C LEU A 344 29.29 11.47 -11.91
N GLU A 345 29.77 12.72 -11.80
CA GLU A 345 30.21 13.32 -10.53
C GLU A 345 29.10 13.37 -9.50
N GLU A 346 27.86 13.60 -9.93
CA GLU A 346 26.66 13.64 -9.13
C GLU A 346 26.05 12.25 -8.87
N GLY A 347 26.77 11.18 -9.17
CA GLY A 347 26.41 9.82 -8.74
C GLY A 347 25.61 9.00 -9.74
N ALA A 348 25.53 9.42 -11.00
CA ALA A 348 25.03 8.53 -12.04
C ALA A 348 25.88 7.25 -12.10
N LEU A 349 25.25 6.10 -12.28
CA LEU A 349 25.92 4.81 -12.39
C LEU A 349 26.61 4.65 -13.76
N ASP A 350 26.01 5.27 -14.78
CA ASP A 350 26.54 5.32 -16.14
C ASP A 350 25.84 6.44 -16.92
N VAL A 351 26.55 7.06 -17.87
CA VAL A 351 26.01 8.11 -18.75
C VAL A 351 26.59 7.91 -20.16
N PHE A 352 25.70 7.85 -21.14
CA PHE A 352 26.14 7.71 -22.53
C PHE A 352 25.18 8.40 -23.50
N GLY A 353 25.71 8.74 -24.69
CA GLY A 353 24.94 9.31 -25.78
C GLY A 353 24.89 8.37 -26.97
N MET A 354 23.71 8.30 -27.60
CA MET A 354 23.49 7.53 -28.82
C MET A 354 22.99 8.45 -29.93
N PRO A 355 23.62 8.48 -31.13
CA PRO A 355 23.13 9.28 -32.24
C PRO A 355 21.75 8.78 -32.69
N VAL A 356 20.84 9.71 -32.92
CA VAL A 356 19.47 9.43 -33.35
C VAL A 356 19.07 10.39 -34.47
N GLN A 357 18.20 9.92 -35.35
CA GLN A 357 17.53 10.80 -36.31
C GLN A 357 16.18 11.22 -35.76
N MET A 358 15.98 12.52 -35.59
CA MET A 358 14.78 13.11 -35.00
C MET A 358 13.81 13.65 -36.07
N LYS A 359 12.62 14.06 -35.66
CA LYS A 359 11.65 14.71 -36.56
C LYS A 359 12.24 15.88 -37.30
N LYS A 360 11.69 16.23 -38.46
CA LYS A 360 12.18 17.30 -39.35
C LYS A 360 13.61 17.05 -39.85
N ASN A 361 14.02 15.80 -39.98
CA ASN A 361 15.35 15.39 -40.46
C ASN A 361 16.52 15.99 -39.67
N ARG A 362 16.34 16.22 -38.36
CA ARG A 362 17.44 16.72 -37.52
C ARG A 362 18.25 15.56 -36.94
N PRO A 363 19.59 15.60 -37.09
CA PRO A 363 20.43 14.73 -36.30
C PRO A 363 20.36 15.15 -34.85
N GLY A 364 20.36 14.20 -33.95
CA GLY A 364 20.35 14.47 -32.50
C GLY A 364 21.07 13.38 -31.71
N THR A 365 21.07 13.56 -30.41
CA THR A 365 21.65 12.58 -29.47
C THR A 365 20.61 12.17 -28.46
N LEU A 366 20.44 10.88 -28.28
CA LEU A 366 19.71 10.32 -27.12
C LEU A 366 20.70 10.25 -25.97
N LEU A 367 20.54 11.13 -24.98
CA LEU A 367 21.20 11.03 -23.69
C LEU A 367 20.52 9.95 -22.86
N THR A 368 21.30 9.00 -22.34
CA THR A 368 20.83 7.95 -21.41
C THR A 368 21.66 8.02 -20.14
N VAL A 369 20.98 8.06 -19.00
CA VAL A 369 21.56 8.08 -17.65
C VAL A 369 21.03 6.90 -16.87
N LEU A 370 21.93 6.09 -16.33
CA LEU A 370 21.60 5.02 -15.40
C LEU A 370 21.85 5.52 -13.97
N CYS A 371 20.88 5.41 -13.09
CA CYS A 371 21.02 5.88 -11.71
C CYS A 371 20.26 4.97 -10.72
N LYS A 372 20.52 5.18 -9.45
CA LYS A 372 19.66 4.59 -8.40
C LYS A 372 18.31 5.32 -8.38
N PRO A 373 17.20 4.64 -8.00
CA PRO A 373 15.89 5.27 -7.93
C PRO A 373 15.85 6.54 -7.07
N GLU A 374 16.58 6.54 -5.95
CA GLU A 374 16.69 7.70 -5.05
C GLU A 374 17.37 8.93 -5.66
N ASP A 375 18.25 8.74 -6.66
CA ASP A 375 18.98 9.82 -7.33
C ASP A 375 18.24 10.38 -8.56
N ALA A 376 17.20 9.70 -9.04
CA ALA A 376 16.55 10.00 -10.31
C ALA A 376 16.02 11.43 -10.41
N SER A 377 15.39 11.96 -9.37
CA SER A 377 14.86 13.32 -9.36
C SER A 377 15.96 14.36 -9.47
N ARG A 378 17.04 14.22 -8.70
CA ARG A 378 18.17 15.15 -8.68
C ARG A 378 18.91 15.16 -10.02
N LEU A 379 19.15 13.99 -10.59
CA LEU A 379 19.83 13.88 -11.89
C LEU A 379 18.94 14.38 -13.04
N THR A 380 17.62 14.21 -12.95
CA THR A 380 16.67 14.79 -13.90
C THR A 380 16.70 16.33 -13.88
N GLU A 381 16.82 16.93 -12.70
CA GLU A 381 16.96 18.39 -12.58
C GLU A 381 18.22 18.90 -13.27
N ILE A 382 19.36 18.21 -13.11
CA ILE A 382 20.59 18.55 -13.81
C ILE A 382 20.39 18.49 -15.33
N VAL A 383 19.75 17.44 -15.85
CA VAL A 383 19.45 17.32 -17.29
C VAL A 383 18.63 18.50 -17.78
N PHE A 384 17.60 18.94 -17.04
CA PHE A 384 16.78 20.10 -17.43
C PHE A 384 17.56 21.43 -17.37
N ILE A 385 18.41 21.61 -16.36
CA ILE A 385 19.18 22.86 -16.20
C ILE A 385 20.28 23.00 -17.25
N GLU A 386 20.95 21.90 -17.58
CA GLU A 386 22.17 21.93 -18.40
C GLU A 386 21.92 21.61 -19.87
N THR A 387 20.72 21.20 -20.24
CA THR A 387 20.41 20.84 -21.63
C THR A 387 19.22 21.63 -22.17
N SER A 388 19.00 21.53 -23.47
CA SER A 388 17.84 22.14 -24.14
C SER A 388 16.58 21.29 -24.10
N THR A 389 16.62 20.10 -23.48
CA THR A 389 15.45 19.21 -23.46
C THR A 389 14.29 19.77 -22.66
N LEU A 390 13.06 19.54 -23.14
CA LEU A 390 11.82 19.87 -22.45
C LEU A 390 11.16 18.65 -21.81
N GLY A 391 11.80 17.47 -21.91
CA GLY A 391 11.22 16.24 -21.38
C GLY A 391 12.23 15.13 -21.18
N VAL A 392 12.16 14.48 -20.03
CA VAL A 392 12.95 13.30 -19.67
C VAL A 392 12.01 12.13 -19.45
N ARG A 393 12.30 11.00 -20.07
CA ARG A 393 11.58 9.74 -19.87
C ARG A 393 12.24 8.97 -18.75
N HIS A 394 11.42 8.35 -17.90
CA HIS A 394 11.87 7.51 -16.80
C HIS A 394 11.35 6.09 -16.99
N ARG A 395 12.19 5.11 -16.70
CA ARG A 395 11.78 3.71 -16.57
C ARG A 395 12.61 3.01 -15.50
N GLU A 396 11.99 2.16 -14.74
CA GLU A 396 12.68 1.26 -13.82
C GLU A 396 13.17 0.01 -14.57
N GLN A 397 14.37 -0.43 -14.25
CA GLN A 397 14.98 -1.59 -14.89
C GLN A 397 15.83 -2.38 -13.91
N GLN A 398 15.68 -3.69 -13.95
CA GLN A 398 16.52 -4.59 -13.16
C GLN A 398 17.90 -4.73 -13.79
N ARG A 399 18.95 -4.53 -13.00
CA ARG A 399 20.36 -4.68 -13.43
C ARG A 399 21.04 -5.76 -12.60
N GLN A 400 21.77 -6.65 -13.24
CA GLN A 400 22.65 -7.60 -12.57
C GLN A 400 24.10 -7.13 -12.70
N THR A 401 24.82 -7.11 -11.56
CA THR A 401 26.23 -6.70 -11.53
C THR A 401 27.08 -7.78 -10.89
N LEU A 402 28.28 -7.99 -11.42
CA LEU A 402 29.27 -8.88 -10.81
C LEU A 402 29.77 -8.30 -9.49
N ALA A 403 30.10 -9.15 -8.54
CA ALA A 403 30.84 -8.72 -7.36
C ALA A 403 32.17 -8.10 -7.77
N ARG A 404 32.51 -6.92 -7.21
CA ARG A 404 33.69 -6.15 -7.56
C ARG A 404 34.55 -5.87 -6.34
N LYS A 405 35.89 -6.03 -6.49
CA LYS A 405 36.85 -5.60 -5.49
C LYS A 405 38.03 -4.91 -6.15
N TRP A 406 38.69 -4.05 -5.39
CA TRP A 406 39.89 -3.37 -5.82
C TRP A 406 41.11 -3.96 -5.11
N VAL A 407 42.19 -4.15 -5.84
CA VAL A 407 43.47 -4.61 -5.31
C VAL A 407 44.54 -3.71 -5.87
N SER A 408 45.41 -3.12 -5.03
CA SER A 408 46.54 -2.35 -5.48
C SER A 408 47.71 -3.28 -5.84
N VAL A 409 48.33 -3.03 -6.97
CA VAL A 409 49.53 -3.73 -7.41
C VAL A 409 50.67 -2.75 -7.62
N ALA A 410 51.87 -3.10 -7.13
CA ALA A 410 53.03 -2.30 -7.31
C ALA A 410 53.63 -2.53 -8.71
N THR A 411 53.80 -1.46 -9.47
CA THR A 411 54.56 -1.47 -10.71
C THR A 411 55.87 -0.72 -10.54
N PRO A 412 56.86 -0.87 -11.46
CA PRO A 412 58.11 -0.11 -11.39
C PRO A 412 57.94 1.42 -11.41
N TRP A 413 56.76 1.89 -11.77
CA TRP A 413 56.45 3.31 -11.96
C TRP A 413 55.48 3.90 -10.96
N GLY A 414 54.94 3.06 -10.09
CA GLY A 414 53.95 3.41 -9.04
C GLY A 414 52.86 2.37 -8.89
N ASP A 415 52.01 2.57 -7.90
CA ASP A 415 50.93 1.67 -7.61
C ASP A 415 49.73 1.90 -8.54
N VAL A 416 49.11 0.79 -8.99
CA VAL A 416 47.95 0.79 -9.87
C VAL A 416 46.85 -0.06 -9.23
N ARG A 417 45.65 0.49 -9.12
CA ARG A 417 44.48 -0.28 -8.67
C ARG A 417 44.00 -1.22 -9.77
N MET A 418 43.79 -2.46 -9.41
CA MET A 418 43.20 -3.48 -10.28
C MET A 418 41.76 -3.68 -9.90
N LYS A 419 40.84 -3.50 -10.83
CA LYS A 419 39.40 -3.83 -10.66
C LYS A 419 39.21 -5.30 -11.00
N ILE A 420 38.74 -6.07 -10.02
CA ILE A 420 38.54 -7.51 -10.15
C ILE A 420 37.05 -7.77 -10.05
N ALA A 421 36.50 -8.42 -11.07
CA ALA A 421 35.11 -8.88 -11.06
C ALA A 421 35.08 -10.41 -10.88
N SER A 422 34.14 -10.87 -10.06
CA SER A 422 33.96 -12.31 -9.80
C SER A 422 32.49 -12.70 -9.87
N MET A 423 32.29 -13.95 -10.30
CA MET A 423 30.99 -14.62 -10.31
C MET A 423 31.19 -15.98 -9.64
N ASN A 424 30.37 -16.25 -8.65
CA ASN A 424 30.44 -17.52 -7.90
C ASN A 424 31.81 -17.79 -7.25
N GLY A 425 32.44 -16.72 -6.72
CA GLY A 425 33.77 -16.83 -6.13
C GLY A 425 34.91 -17.02 -7.15
N THR A 426 34.59 -17.21 -8.44
CA THR A 426 35.57 -17.34 -9.52
C THR A 426 35.79 -15.98 -10.15
N ILE A 427 37.04 -15.58 -10.30
CA ILE A 427 37.43 -14.35 -10.99
C ILE A 427 37.09 -14.51 -12.47
N THR A 428 36.19 -13.63 -12.96
CA THR A 428 35.74 -13.61 -14.36
C THR A 428 36.45 -12.55 -15.18
N SER A 429 36.91 -11.45 -14.54
CA SER A 429 37.56 -10.34 -15.21
C SER A 429 38.46 -9.60 -14.25
N TYR A 430 39.58 -9.08 -14.77
CA TYR A 430 40.46 -8.15 -14.06
C TYR A 430 41.00 -7.11 -15.06
N ALA A 431 41.05 -5.86 -14.63
CA ALA A 431 41.57 -4.76 -15.43
C ALA A 431 42.23 -3.71 -14.52
N PRO A 432 43.31 -3.07 -14.96
CA PRO A 432 43.88 -1.94 -14.26
C PRO A 432 42.96 -0.71 -14.36
N GLU A 433 42.97 0.11 -13.32
CA GLU A 433 42.22 1.38 -13.33
C GLU A 433 42.87 2.33 -14.35
N TYR A 434 42.05 2.80 -15.28
CA TYR A 434 42.49 3.62 -16.39
C TYR A 434 43.16 4.91 -15.92
N GLU A 435 42.56 5.63 -14.97
CA GLU A 435 43.07 6.91 -14.49
C GLU A 435 44.42 6.77 -13.79
N ASP A 436 44.63 5.70 -13.01
CA ASP A 436 45.93 5.42 -12.40
C ASP A 436 47.01 5.20 -13.46
N CYS A 437 46.67 4.40 -14.48
CA CYS A 437 47.59 4.14 -15.60
C CYS A 437 47.87 5.40 -16.43
N ARG A 438 46.83 6.21 -16.70
CA ARG A 438 46.91 7.47 -17.44
C ARG A 438 47.85 8.46 -16.75
N LYS A 439 47.68 8.60 -15.42
CA LYS A 439 48.54 9.47 -14.60
C LYS A 439 50.00 9.06 -14.70
N ILE A 440 50.29 7.78 -14.46
CA ILE A 440 51.65 7.24 -14.55
C ILE A 440 52.23 7.43 -15.97
N ALA A 441 51.45 7.14 -17.02
CA ALA A 441 51.88 7.29 -18.40
C ALA A 441 52.25 8.75 -18.73
N ALA A 442 51.47 9.72 -18.25
CA ALA A 442 51.75 11.15 -18.44
C ALA A 442 52.98 11.60 -17.65
N GLU A 443 53.08 11.23 -16.36
CA GLU A 443 54.22 11.61 -15.50
C GLU A 443 55.54 11.02 -15.98
N ARG A 444 55.52 9.80 -16.51
CA ARG A 444 56.71 9.09 -16.98
C ARG A 444 56.97 9.22 -18.51
N GLN A 445 56.08 9.96 -19.21
CA GLN A 445 56.15 10.15 -20.67
C GLN A 445 56.28 8.82 -21.45
N MET A 446 55.49 7.82 -21.04
CA MET A 446 55.54 6.49 -21.61
C MET A 446 54.19 6.06 -22.19
N PRO A 447 54.18 5.09 -23.10
CA PRO A 447 52.92 4.62 -23.67
C PRO A 447 51.99 4.02 -22.60
N LEU A 448 50.72 4.50 -22.53
CA LEU A 448 49.70 4.04 -21.63
C LEU A 448 49.53 2.50 -21.64
N LYS A 449 49.57 1.91 -22.83
CA LYS A 449 49.45 0.44 -22.98
C LYS A 449 50.54 -0.34 -22.21
N MET A 450 51.74 0.22 -22.09
CA MET A 450 52.83 -0.43 -21.35
C MET A 450 52.57 -0.42 -19.86
N VAL A 451 52.04 0.68 -19.33
CA VAL A 451 51.64 0.78 -17.92
C VAL A 451 50.54 -0.23 -17.61
N MET A 452 49.52 -0.29 -18.47
CA MET A 452 48.40 -1.24 -18.30
C MET A 452 48.86 -2.71 -18.34
N GLN A 453 49.77 -3.05 -19.28
CA GLN A 453 50.31 -4.40 -19.39
C GLN A 453 51.15 -4.80 -18.17
N GLU A 454 51.97 -3.88 -17.64
CA GLU A 454 52.80 -4.15 -16.47
C GLU A 454 51.92 -4.30 -15.20
N ALA A 455 50.84 -3.49 -15.05
CA ALA A 455 49.91 -3.64 -13.96
C ALA A 455 49.20 -5.03 -13.97
N VAL A 456 48.78 -5.48 -15.16
CA VAL A 456 48.26 -6.84 -15.34
C VAL A 456 49.30 -7.91 -15.01
N ARG A 457 50.53 -7.72 -15.47
CA ARG A 457 51.65 -8.66 -15.19
C ARG A 457 51.94 -8.72 -13.69
N ALA A 458 51.97 -7.59 -12.99
CA ALA A 458 52.20 -7.51 -11.55
C ALA A 458 51.07 -8.24 -10.78
N TYR A 459 49.81 -8.03 -11.19
CA TYR A 459 48.66 -8.74 -10.63
C TYR A 459 48.76 -10.27 -10.74
N LEU A 460 49.10 -10.74 -11.95
CA LEU A 460 49.22 -12.19 -12.20
C LEU A 460 50.41 -12.84 -11.47
N LYS A 461 51.48 -12.09 -11.18
CA LYS A 461 52.63 -12.56 -10.39
C LYS A 461 52.35 -12.60 -8.89
N GLY A 462 51.52 -11.65 -8.36
CA GLY A 462 51.17 -11.58 -6.94
C GLY A 462 50.02 -12.50 -6.52
N GLY A 463 49.31 -13.09 -7.46
CA GLY A 463 48.12 -13.91 -7.26
C GLY A 463 48.41 -15.43 -7.22
N ARG A 464 49.46 -15.86 -6.50
CA ARG A 464 49.65 -17.26 -6.10
C ARG A 464 49.49 -17.41 -4.62
#